data_683b163a0c46eafb20b44b9c1838d4ec
#
_entry.id   683b163a0c46eafb20b44b9c1838d4ec
#
_cell.length_a   1.000
_cell.length_b   1.000
_cell.length_c   1.000
_cell.angle_alpha   90.00
_cell.angle_beta   90.00
_cell.angle_gamma   90.00
#
_symmetry.space_group_name_H-M   'P 1'
#
loop_
_entity.id
_entity.type
_entity.pdbx_description
1 polymer ?
#
loop_
_entity_poly.entity_id
_entity_poly.type
_entity_poly.pdbx_seq_one_letter_code
_entity_poly.pdbx_strand_id
1 'polypeptide(L)'
;MRAWREISRDLAGSEPMNRLLQGDVGSGKTVVAALAAMQAIGSGRQAALMAPTEILAEQHFRKLGPWLEPLGVRVAWLSGSLTASAKKKVRALAAAGEVDLLVGTHALVEESVELPTLGLAIVDEQHRFGVAQRLALRATRGDALPHQLMMSATPIPRTLAMSYYADLDVSVIDELPPGRTPVITKLVTQSRHAEVVDRVRAAVAQGRQVYWVCPLIEESETLDLQTAIDAFESLSAELAGLRVGLIHGRLPVAEKAAAMDAFVRGELDLLVATTVIEVGVDVPNASLMVIEHAERFGLSQLHQLRGRVGRGSAQSVCVLLYRPPLSANARERLKTMYETTDGFEVARRDLLLRGPGEFLGARQSGLALLRFADLERDADLVDAARIEADAMLAGPTERVDAHLARWLAGREEFLKA
;
A
#
# COMPACT_ATOMS: atom_id res chain seq x y z
N MET A 1 14.31 12.16 -6.89
CA MET A 1 14.54 13.59 -6.56
C MET A 1 13.39 14.53 -6.98
N ARG A 2 12.68 14.27 -8.10
CA ARG A 2 11.52 15.08 -8.54
C ARG A 2 10.40 15.10 -7.50
N ALA A 3 9.88 13.93 -7.10
CA ALA A 3 8.80 13.83 -6.12
C ALA A 3 9.10 14.54 -4.79
N TRP A 4 10.34 14.49 -4.32
CA TRP A 4 10.75 15.23 -3.13
C TRP A 4 10.63 16.75 -3.32
N ARG A 5 11.06 17.28 -4.47
CA ARG A 5 10.96 18.73 -4.74
C ARG A 5 9.52 19.22 -4.79
N GLU A 6 8.61 18.40 -5.34
CA GLU A 6 7.18 18.70 -5.39
C GLU A 6 6.60 18.76 -3.97
N ILE A 7 6.84 17.74 -3.16
CA ILE A 7 6.39 17.66 -1.76
C ILE A 7 6.98 18.79 -0.93
N SER A 8 8.29 19.07 -1.06
CA SER A 8 8.97 20.11 -0.32
C SER A 8 8.44 21.52 -0.62
N ARG A 9 8.02 21.75 -1.87
CA ARG A 9 7.40 23.01 -2.29
C ARG A 9 6.03 23.18 -1.64
N ASP A 10 5.21 22.14 -1.63
CA ASP A 10 3.89 22.19 -1.03
C ASP A 10 3.95 22.37 0.49
N LEU A 11 4.88 21.68 1.14
CA LEU A 11 5.11 21.84 2.59
C LEU A 11 5.58 23.26 2.99
N ALA A 12 6.16 23.99 2.05
CA ALA A 12 6.56 25.38 2.25
C ALA A 12 5.47 26.41 1.86
N GLY A 13 4.38 25.93 1.28
CA GLY A 13 3.24 26.75 0.85
C GLY A 13 2.33 27.15 2.01
N SER A 14 1.41 28.08 1.72
CA SER A 14 0.38 28.54 2.67
C SER A 14 -0.84 27.62 2.71
N GLU A 15 -1.06 26.86 1.65
CA GLU A 15 -2.19 25.95 1.54
C GLU A 15 -1.82 24.55 2.06
N PRO A 16 -2.73 23.86 2.76
CA PRO A 16 -2.49 22.48 3.20
C PRO A 16 -2.28 21.54 2.01
N MET A 17 -1.10 20.92 1.92
CA MET A 17 -0.81 19.90 0.92
C MET A 17 -1.76 18.72 1.06
N ASN A 18 -2.34 18.28 -0.05
CA ASN A 18 -3.05 17.00 -0.16
C ASN A 18 -2.45 16.23 -1.33
N ARG A 19 -1.47 15.34 -1.07
CA ARG A 19 -0.63 14.73 -2.11
C ARG A 19 -0.51 13.22 -1.98
N LEU A 20 -0.66 12.52 -3.11
CA LEU A 20 -0.42 11.09 -3.23
C LEU A 20 0.97 10.82 -3.82
N LEU A 21 1.81 10.16 -3.05
CA LEU A 21 3.10 9.64 -3.50
C LEU A 21 2.92 8.20 -3.99
N GLN A 22 3.00 8.03 -5.29
CA GLN A 22 2.93 6.72 -5.94
C GLN A 22 4.31 6.21 -6.32
N GLY A 23 4.47 4.91 -6.26
CA GLY A 23 5.68 4.24 -6.73
C GLY A 23 5.62 2.77 -6.41
N ASP A 24 6.24 1.96 -7.22
CA ASP A 24 6.27 0.52 -7.06
C ASP A 24 6.79 0.08 -5.66
N VAL A 25 6.56 -1.16 -5.31
CA VAL A 25 7.10 -1.74 -4.07
C VAL A 25 8.63 -1.60 -4.07
N GLY A 26 9.17 -0.98 -3.00
CA GLY A 26 10.61 -0.74 -2.89
C GLY A 26 11.16 0.46 -3.68
N SER A 27 10.32 1.31 -4.29
CA SER A 27 10.76 2.51 -5.04
C SER A 27 11.38 3.62 -4.17
N GLY A 28 11.34 3.50 -2.84
CA GLY A 28 11.89 4.50 -1.94
C GLY A 28 10.87 5.49 -1.35
N LYS A 29 9.57 5.20 -1.41
CA LYS A 29 8.51 6.03 -0.79
C LYS A 29 8.81 6.40 0.67
N THR A 30 9.29 5.43 1.46
CA THR A 30 9.63 5.65 2.88
C THR A 30 10.73 6.70 3.08
N VAL A 31 11.71 6.77 2.19
CA VAL A 31 12.77 7.80 2.25
C VAL A 31 12.18 9.18 1.99
N VAL A 32 11.30 9.29 1.00
CA VAL A 32 10.61 10.56 0.69
C VAL A 32 9.72 10.99 1.85
N ALA A 33 9.00 10.04 2.47
CA ALA A 33 8.20 10.30 3.67
C ALA A 33 9.05 10.77 4.86
N ALA A 34 10.23 10.17 5.07
CA ALA A 34 11.18 10.61 6.10
C ALA A 34 11.65 12.05 5.88
N LEU A 35 11.98 12.41 4.63
CA LEU A 35 12.38 13.77 4.28
C LEU A 35 11.23 14.76 4.49
N ALA A 36 10.00 14.39 4.15
CA ALA A 36 8.82 15.22 4.42
C ALA A 36 8.58 15.43 5.91
N ALA A 37 8.69 14.36 6.72
CA ALA A 37 8.61 14.46 8.17
C ALA A 37 9.71 15.37 8.74
N MET A 38 10.94 15.23 8.26
CA MET A 38 12.05 16.09 8.68
C MET A 38 11.82 17.57 8.38
N GLN A 39 11.23 17.89 7.23
CA GLN A 39 10.92 19.28 6.89
C GLN A 39 9.84 19.85 7.80
N ALA A 40 8.77 19.10 8.08
CA ALA A 40 7.72 19.53 9.01
C ALA A 40 8.27 19.72 10.44
N ILE A 41 9.07 18.76 10.92
CA ILE A 41 9.69 18.80 12.25
C ILE A 41 10.70 19.95 12.35
N GLY A 42 11.50 20.17 11.32
CA GLY A 42 12.42 21.32 11.25
C GLY A 42 11.71 22.67 11.29
N SER A 43 10.43 22.72 10.96
CA SER A 43 9.56 23.91 11.10
C SER A 43 8.84 23.99 12.46
N GLY A 44 9.24 23.17 13.44
CA GLY A 44 8.65 23.14 14.79
C GLY A 44 7.28 22.45 14.86
N ARG A 45 6.92 21.63 13.87
CA ARG A 45 5.66 20.89 13.82
C ARG A 45 5.87 19.42 14.16
N GLN A 46 4.81 18.77 14.62
CA GLN A 46 4.79 17.31 14.78
C GLN A 46 4.39 16.63 13.46
N ALA A 47 4.86 15.41 13.26
CA ALA A 47 4.44 14.54 12.17
C ALA A 47 3.82 13.25 12.69
N ALA A 48 2.85 12.69 11.94
CA ALA A 48 2.25 11.39 12.22
C ALA A 48 2.37 10.49 10.99
N LEU A 49 2.76 9.21 11.19
CA LEU A 49 2.79 8.21 10.14
C LEU A 49 1.86 7.05 10.51
N MET A 50 0.82 6.88 9.73
CA MET A 50 -0.17 5.82 9.90
C MET A 50 0.01 4.71 8.87
N ALA A 51 0.03 3.46 9.33
CA ALA A 51 0.05 2.28 8.47
C ALA A 51 -1.15 1.36 8.80
N PRO A 52 -1.64 0.55 7.83
CA PRO A 52 -2.88 -0.21 8.00
C PRO A 52 -2.77 -1.37 8.98
N THR A 53 -1.58 -1.88 9.24
CA THR A 53 -1.34 -3.00 10.15
C THR A 53 -0.22 -2.70 11.13
N GLU A 54 -0.25 -3.38 12.28
CA GLU A 54 0.79 -3.24 13.31
C GLU A 54 2.17 -3.63 12.78
N ILE A 55 2.26 -4.68 11.99
CA ILE A 55 3.53 -5.16 11.40
C ILE A 55 4.14 -4.07 10.50
N LEU A 56 3.34 -3.44 9.64
CA LEU A 56 3.82 -2.36 8.78
C LEU A 56 4.24 -1.12 9.57
N ALA A 57 3.41 -0.73 10.52
CA ALA A 57 3.70 0.43 11.34
C ALA A 57 4.96 0.20 12.19
N GLU A 58 5.14 -0.99 12.76
CA GLU A 58 6.37 -1.37 13.47
C GLU A 58 7.58 -1.37 12.56
N GLN A 59 7.45 -1.85 11.33
CA GLN A 59 8.52 -1.78 10.33
C GLN A 59 8.92 -0.34 10.01
N HIS A 60 7.94 0.56 9.85
CA HIS A 60 8.23 1.98 9.68
C HIS A 60 8.96 2.55 10.90
N PHE A 61 8.50 2.24 12.11
CA PHE A 61 9.14 2.67 13.34
C PHE A 61 10.58 2.19 13.44
N ARG A 62 10.82 0.88 13.25
CA ARG A 62 12.17 0.28 13.29
C ARG A 62 13.09 0.81 12.19
N LYS A 63 12.56 1.28 11.07
CA LYS A 63 13.34 1.82 9.94
C LYS A 63 13.62 3.31 10.08
N LEU A 64 12.62 4.08 10.53
CA LEU A 64 12.73 5.53 10.66
C LEU A 64 13.52 5.95 11.91
N GLY A 65 13.39 5.22 13.03
CA GLY A 65 14.13 5.50 14.25
C GLY A 65 15.64 5.66 13.99
N PRO A 66 16.35 4.63 13.49
CA PRO A 66 17.79 4.71 13.20
C PRO A 66 18.19 5.82 12.20
N TRP A 67 17.28 6.30 11.37
CA TRP A 67 17.56 7.40 10.44
C TRP A 67 17.39 8.76 11.06
N LEU A 68 16.37 8.92 11.94
CA LEU A 68 15.91 10.22 12.40
C LEU A 68 16.40 10.56 13.81
N GLU A 69 16.54 9.58 14.71
CA GLU A 69 17.03 9.80 16.07
C GLU A 69 18.44 10.42 16.14
N PRO A 70 19.41 9.99 15.29
CA PRO A 70 20.72 10.64 15.24
C PRO A 70 20.68 12.11 14.81
N LEU A 71 19.56 12.53 14.18
CA LEU A 71 19.31 13.92 13.79
C LEU A 71 18.55 14.73 14.86
N GLY A 72 18.33 14.12 16.04
CA GLY A 72 17.66 14.74 17.18
C GLY A 72 16.14 14.63 17.16
N VAL A 73 15.54 13.83 16.28
CA VAL A 73 14.10 13.60 16.18
C VAL A 73 13.64 12.56 17.20
N ARG A 74 12.64 12.88 18.00
CA ARG A 74 12.04 11.96 18.98
C ARG A 74 10.94 11.17 18.31
N VAL A 75 11.23 9.91 17.98
CA VAL A 75 10.30 8.99 17.32
C VAL A 75 9.58 8.14 18.37
N ALA A 76 8.26 8.06 18.32
CA ALA A 76 7.47 7.22 19.21
C ALA A 76 6.56 6.27 18.45
N TRP A 77 6.21 5.17 19.10
CA TRP A 77 5.38 4.10 18.60
C TRP A 77 4.05 4.01 19.35
N LEU A 78 2.92 3.98 18.62
CA LEU A 78 1.59 3.78 19.21
C LEU A 78 0.83 2.67 18.45
N SER A 79 0.54 1.58 19.12
CA SER A 79 -0.11 0.40 18.55
C SER A 79 -1.17 -0.17 19.48
N GLY A 80 -2.14 -0.89 18.92
CA GLY A 80 -3.15 -1.64 19.64
C GLY A 80 -2.59 -2.67 20.62
N SER A 81 -1.45 -3.27 20.31
CA SER A 81 -0.77 -4.31 21.11
C SER A 81 -0.03 -3.78 22.35
N LEU A 82 0.22 -2.48 22.46
CA LEU A 82 0.86 -1.89 23.63
C LEU A 82 -0.02 -2.04 24.88
N THR A 83 0.60 -2.20 26.06
CA THR A 83 -0.11 -2.15 27.34
C THR A 83 -0.80 -0.81 27.57
N ALA A 84 -1.88 -0.79 28.34
CA ALA A 84 -2.60 0.45 28.63
C ALA A 84 -1.70 1.54 29.24
N SER A 85 -0.75 1.15 30.10
CA SER A 85 0.23 2.06 30.71
C SER A 85 1.18 2.66 29.68
N ALA A 86 1.69 1.83 28.75
CA ALA A 86 2.57 2.29 27.68
C ALA A 86 1.84 3.24 26.71
N LYS A 87 0.59 2.90 26.31
CA LYS A 87 -0.25 3.80 25.49
C LYS A 87 -0.46 5.13 26.17
N LYS A 88 -0.81 5.13 27.48
CA LYS A 88 -1.00 6.37 28.26
C LYS A 88 0.26 7.23 28.28
N LYS A 89 1.43 6.61 28.46
CA LYS A 89 2.71 7.32 28.45
C LYS A 89 3.00 7.96 27.09
N VAL A 90 2.86 7.21 26.00
CA VAL A 90 3.11 7.73 24.63
C VAL A 90 2.15 8.87 24.30
N ARG A 91 0.85 8.74 24.64
CA ARG A 91 -0.14 9.81 24.45
C ARG A 91 0.21 11.07 25.24
N ALA A 92 0.62 10.93 26.48
CA ALA A 92 1.03 12.08 27.30
C ALA A 92 2.25 12.80 26.71
N LEU A 93 3.26 12.07 26.25
CA LEU A 93 4.43 12.65 25.58
C LEU A 93 4.07 13.34 24.26
N ALA A 94 3.16 12.74 23.49
CA ALA A 94 2.67 13.33 22.22
C ALA A 94 1.93 14.65 22.47
N ALA A 95 1.01 14.66 23.46
CA ALA A 95 0.26 15.84 23.86
C ALA A 95 1.15 16.95 24.44
N ALA A 96 2.24 16.59 25.13
CA ALA A 96 3.22 17.55 25.65
C ALA A 96 4.17 18.12 24.58
N GLY A 97 4.08 17.65 23.31
CA GLY A 97 5.01 18.03 22.25
C GLY A 97 6.42 17.41 22.40
N GLU A 98 6.54 16.37 23.23
CA GLU A 98 7.81 15.65 23.44
C GLU A 98 8.02 14.50 22.44
N VAL A 99 7.13 14.32 21.47
CA VAL A 99 7.24 13.42 20.33
C VAL A 99 7.18 14.26 19.07
N ASP A 100 8.19 14.10 18.21
CA ASP A 100 8.27 14.81 16.93
C ASP A 100 7.63 14.00 15.79
N LEU A 101 7.86 12.68 15.79
CA LEU A 101 7.23 11.75 14.85
C LEU A 101 6.50 10.62 15.61
N LEU A 102 5.18 10.56 15.46
CA LEU A 102 4.38 9.48 16.02
C LEU A 102 4.03 8.46 14.91
N VAL A 103 4.48 7.22 15.07
CA VAL A 103 4.22 6.13 14.13
C VAL A 103 3.22 5.16 14.74
N GLY A 104 2.21 4.71 13.97
CA GLY A 104 1.23 3.75 14.48
C GLY A 104 0.21 3.29 13.45
N THR A 105 -0.86 2.69 13.95
CA THR A 105 -2.00 2.22 13.15
C THR A 105 -3.18 3.20 13.28
N HIS A 106 -4.40 2.73 13.02
CA HIS A 106 -5.63 3.49 13.27
C HIS A 106 -5.75 4.02 14.72
N ALA A 107 -4.96 3.51 15.67
CA ALA A 107 -4.87 4.06 17.01
C ALA A 107 -4.44 5.54 17.04
N LEU A 108 -3.81 6.06 15.99
CA LEU A 108 -3.44 7.47 15.86
C LEU A 108 -4.63 8.41 15.66
N VAL A 109 -5.76 7.90 15.17
CA VAL A 109 -6.98 8.69 14.93
C VAL A 109 -7.99 8.61 16.07
N GLU A 110 -7.68 7.86 17.14
CA GLU A 110 -8.52 7.85 18.34
C GLU A 110 -8.55 9.24 18.99
N GLU A 111 -9.72 9.64 19.51
CA GLU A 111 -9.91 10.94 20.18
C GLU A 111 -8.93 11.21 21.34
N SER A 112 -8.43 10.13 21.94
CA SER A 112 -7.48 10.15 23.07
C SER A 112 -6.03 10.48 22.67
N VAL A 113 -5.73 10.65 21.37
CA VAL A 113 -4.40 11.01 20.85
C VAL A 113 -4.41 12.47 20.47
N GLU A 114 -3.63 13.26 21.16
CA GLU A 114 -3.47 14.70 20.91
C GLU A 114 -2.08 14.99 20.30
N LEU A 115 -2.07 15.71 19.20
CA LEU A 115 -0.87 16.22 18.53
C LEU A 115 -1.09 17.71 18.28
N PRO A 116 -0.83 18.57 19.29
CA PRO A 116 -1.24 19.98 19.25
C PRO A 116 -0.58 20.79 18.14
N THR A 117 0.59 20.37 17.69
CA THR A 117 1.33 21.03 16.60
C THR A 117 1.45 20.16 15.36
N LEU A 118 0.47 19.25 15.11
CA LEU A 118 0.50 18.39 13.92
C LEU A 118 0.55 19.23 12.64
N GLY A 119 1.67 19.12 11.92
CA GLY A 119 1.87 19.80 10.64
C GLY A 119 1.83 18.86 9.44
N LEU A 120 2.14 17.56 9.64
CA LEU A 120 2.14 16.59 8.56
C LEU A 120 1.55 15.25 9.00
N ALA A 121 0.53 14.79 8.27
CA ALA A 121 -0.03 13.45 8.38
C ALA A 121 0.40 12.60 7.17
N ILE A 122 1.09 11.49 7.43
CA ILE A 122 1.53 10.54 6.41
C ILE A 122 0.68 9.27 6.55
N VAL A 123 0.09 8.80 5.44
CA VAL A 123 -0.76 7.61 5.40
C VAL A 123 -0.18 6.62 4.39
N ASP A 124 0.29 5.48 4.86
CA ASP A 124 0.79 4.42 3.98
C ASP A 124 -0.32 3.46 3.57
N GLU A 125 -0.25 2.93 2.33
CA GLU A 125 -1.26 2.04 1.74
C GLU A 125 -2.70 2.59 1.85
N GLN A 126 -2.87 3.83 1.40
CA GLN A 126 -4.11 4.60 1.49
C GLN A 126 -5.38 3.81 1.13
N HIS A 127 -5.32 2.94 0.13
CA HIS A 127 -6.46 2.17 -0.36
C HIS A 127 -7.05 1.19 0.68
N ARG A 128 -6.35 0.93 1.78
CA ARG A 128 -6.79 0.07 2.88
C ARG A 128 -7.52 0.83 4.00
N PHE A 129 -7.60 2.15 3.90
CA PHE A 129 -8.32 2.97 4.87
C PHE A 129 -9.66 3.46 4.31
N GLY A 130 -10.69 3.38 5.14
CA GLY A 130 -11.98 3.99 4.83
C GLY A 130 -11.92 5.53 4.77
N VAL A 131 -12.90 6.15 4.10
CA VAL A 131 -13.00 7.62 3.97
C VAL A 131 -12.97 8.31 5.34
N ALA A 132 -13.73 7.78 6.32
CA ALA A 132 -13.80 8.33 7.67
C ALA A 132 -12.45 8.36 8.39
N GLN A 133 -11.62 7.32 8.22
CA GLN A 133 -10.30 7.26 8.85
C GLN A 133 -9.30 8.25 8.23
N ARG A 134 -9.39 8.48 6.92
CA ARG A 134 -8.59 9.49 6.21
C ARG A 134 -8.96 10.90 6.63
N LEU A 135 -10.27 11.17 6.77
CA LEU A 135 -10.78 12.45 7.24
C LEU A 135 -10.44 12.72 8.71
N ALA A 136 -10.40 11.68 9.55
CA ALA A 136 -10.06 11.83 10.96
C ALA A 136 -8.64 12.36 11.20
N LEU A 137 -7.68 12.05 10.33
CA LEU A 137 -6.34 12.67 10.37
C LEU A 137 -6.34 14.13 9.87
N ARG A 138 -7.30 14.50 9.01
CA ARG A 138 -7.53 15.89 8.58
C ARG A 138 -8.32 16.70 9.60
N ALA A 139 -9.10 16.02 10.44
CA ALA A 139 -9.90 16.71 11.46
C ALA A 139 -8.98 17.54 12.37
N THR A 140 -9.19 18.82 12.36
CA THR A 140 -8.40 19.85 13.02
C THR A 140 -8.26 19.53 14.50
N ARG A 141 -7.04 19.26 14.93
CA ARG A 141 -6.65 19.20 16.34
C ARG A 141 -5.75 20.38 16.71
N GLY A 142 -5.93 21.52 16.01
CA GLY A 142 -5.16 22.75 16.15
C GLY A 142 -5.73 23.86 15.26
N ASP A 143 -5.07 25.00 15.21
CA ASP A 143 -5.51 26.22 14.49
C ASP A 143 -5.35 26.12 12.96
N ALA A 144 -4.70 25.06 12.43
CA ALA A 144 -4.47 24.88 11.01
C ALA A 144 -4.63 23.42 10.61
N LEU A 145 -5.13 23.19 9.38
CA LEU A 145 -5.19 21.86 8.77
C LEU A 145 -3.77 21.33 8.51
N PRO A 146 -3.44 20.09 8.91
CA PRO A 146 -2.15 19.50 8.60
C PRO A 146 -2.00 19.21 7.11
N HIS A 147 -0.79 19.29 6.58
CA HIS A 147 -0.43 18.73 5.29
C HIS A 147 -0.66 17.23 5.31
N GLN A 148 -1.13 16.68 4.19
CA GLN A 148 -1.38 15.24 4.05
C GLN A 148 -0.54 14.65 2.93
N LEU A 149 0.25 13.63 3.27
CA LEU A 149 1.01 12.83 2.32
C LEU A 149 0.49 11.39 2.34
N MET A 150 -0.20 11.01 1.31
CA MET A 150 -0.65 9.63 1.13
C MET A 150 0.36 8.85 0.32
N MET A 151 0.59 7.58 0.65
CA MET A 151 1.49 6.70 -0.09
C MET A 151 0.73 5.48 -0.59
N SER A 152 1.08 5.03 -1.79
CA SER A 152 0.55 3.77 -2.34
C SER A 152 1.61 3.04 -3.15
N ALA A 153 1.68 1.71 -2.94
CA ALA A 153 2.47 0.80 -3.78
C ALA A 153 1.67 0.31 -4.99
N THR A 154 0.35 0.47 -4.98
CA THR A 154 -0.48 0.24 -6.16
C THR A 154 -0.58 1.54 -6.95
N PRO A 155 0.00 1.62 -8.14
CA PRO A 155 -0.20 2.78 -8.98
C PRO A 155 -1.69 2.92 -9.33
N ILE A 156 -2.24 4.11 -9.12
CA ILE A 156 -3.56 4.47 -9.63
C ILE A 156 -3.27 5.21 -10.94
N PRO A 157 -3.89 4.85 -12.07
CA PRO A 157 -3.74 5.62 -13.29
C PRO A 157 -3.98 7.11 -13.04
N ARG A 158 -3.08 7.97 -13.54
CA ARG A 158 -3.10 9.41 -13.24
C ARG A 158 -4.45 10.04 -13.53
N THR A 159 -5.06 9.67 -14.66
CA THR A 159 -6.39 10.11 -15.07
C THR A 159 -7.45 9.78 -14.03
N LEU A 160 -7.39 8.58 -13.46
CA LEU A 160 -8.32 8.15 -12.43
C LEU A 160 -8.07 8.89 -11.10
N ALA A 161 -6.80 9.03 -10.70
CA ALA A 161 -6.44 9.77 -9.49
C ALA A 161 -6.92 11.23 -9.57
N MET A 162 -6.72 11.89 -10.70
CA MET A 162 -7.11 13.29 -10.91
C MET A 162 -8.63 13.48 -11.02
N SER A 163 -9.38 12.48 -11.49
CA SER A 163 -10.83 12.62 -11.71
C SER A 163 -11.65 12.33 -10.46
N TYR A 164 -11.15 11.46 -9.58
CA TYR A 164 -11.89 11.02 -8.38
C TYR A 164 -11.36 11.61 -7.09
N TYR A 165 -10.14 12.10 -7.12
CA TYR A 165 -9.52 12.82 -6.02
C TYR A 165 -9.08 14.19 -6.54
N ALA A 166 -10.04 14.99 -6.99
CA ALA A 166 -9.79 16.26 -7.68
C ALA A 166 -8.92 17.24 -6.87
N ASP A 167 -8.95 17.14 -5.55
CA ASP A 167 -8.11 17.89 -4.61
C ASP A 167 -6.78 17.21 -4.29
N LEU A 168 -6.43 16.09 -5.01
CA LEU A 168 -5.25 15.28 -4.73
C LEU A 168 -4.17 15.51 -5.80
N ASP A 169 -3.08 16.11 -5.40
CA ASP A 169 -1.88 16.16 -6.22
C ASP A 169 -1.16 14.81 -6.24
N VAL A 170 -0.54 14.48 -7.38
CA VAL A 170 0.14 13.19 -7.56
C VAL A 170 1.61 13.38 -7.86
N SER A 171 2.46 12.77 -7.03
CA SER A 171 3.89 12.61 -7.29
C SER A 171 4.22 11.14 -7.56
N VAL A 172 4.99 10.89 -8.59
CA VAL A 172 5.34 9.52 -9.01
C VAL A 172 6.84 9.28 -8.85
N ILE A 173 7.20 8.16 -8.21
CA ILE A 173 8.55 7.60 -8.24
C ILE A 173 8.55 6.53 -9.32
N ASP A 174 9.09 6.88 -10.47
CA ASP A 174 9.14 6.08 -11.69
C ASP A 174 10.47 5.34 -11.89
N GLU A 175 11.42 5.55 -10.98
CA GLU A 175 12.73 4.90 -11.00
C GLU A 175 12.79 3.77 -9.96
N LEU A 176 13.31 2.62 -10.36
CA LEU A 176 13.66 1.55 -9.42
C LEU A 176 14.97 1.89 -8.71
N PRO A 177 15.15 1.47 -7.44
CA PRO A 177 16.41 1.64 -6.74
C PRO A 177 17.57 1.01 -7.51
N PRO A 178 18.78 1.60 -7.44
CA PRO A 178 19.97 1.03 -8.06
C PRO A 178 20.22 -0.41 -7.58
N GLY A 179 20.55 -1.31 -8.50
CA GLY A 179 20.87 -2.70 -8.21
C GLY A 179 19.67 -3.66 -8.15
N ARG A 180 18.46 -3.16 -8.33
CA ARG A 180 17.28 -4.04 -8.39
C ARG A 180 17.15 -4.66 -9.78
N THR A 181 17.09 -6.00 -9.83
CA THR A 181 16.83 -6.74 -11.06
C THR A 181 15.33 -7.00 -11.23
N PRO A 182 14.78 -6.93 -12.44
CA PRO A 182 13.39 -7.29 -12.69
C PRO A 182 13.08 -8.73 -12.25
N VAL A 183 11.93 -8.92 -11.62
CA VAL A 183 11.46 -10.26 -11.23
C VAL A 183 10.95 -11.00 -12.46
N ILE A 184 11.48 -12.20 -12.73
CA ILE A 184 11.02 -13.05 -13.83
C ILE A 184 9.70 -13.71 -13.43
N THR A 185 8.63 -13.44 -14.17
CA THR A 185 7.36 -14.11 -13.96
C THR A 185 7.26 -15.38 -14.83
N LYS A 186 6.82 -16.50 -14.25
CA LYS A 186 6.60 -17.77 -14.95
C LYS A 186 5.16 -18.23 -14.74
N LEU A 187 4.49 -18.61 -15.82
CA LEU A 187 3.17 -19.24 -15.76
C LEU A 187 3.34 -20.77 -15.82
N VAL A 188 2.84 -21.48 -14.83
CA VAL A 188 2.97 -22.93 -14.71
C VAL A 188 1.61 -23.52 -14.39
N THR A 189 1.23 -24.59 -15.09
CA THR A 189 -0.02 -25.32 -14.80
C THR A 189 0.12 -26.15 -13.51
N GLN A 190 -0.98 -26.33 -12.79
CA GLN A 190 -1.01 -27.14 -11.56
C GLN A 190 -0.54 -28.58 -11.79
N SER A 191 -0.69 -29.13 -12.99
CA SER A 191 -0.17 -30.46 -13.35
C SER A 191 1.36 -30.57 -13.25
N ARG A 192 2.06 -29.44 -13.22
CA ARG A 192 3.53 -29.37 -13.09
C ARG A 192 3.96 -28.94 -11.68
N HIS A 193 3.09 -29.11 -10.66
CA HIS A 193 3.37 -28.76 -9.28
C HIS A 193 4.68 -29.39 -8.76
N ALA A 194 4.92 -30.67 -9.04
CA ALA A 194 6.13 -31.36 -8.62
C ALA A 194 7.43 -30.69 -9.12
N GLU A 195 7.43 -30.16 -10.36
CA GLU A 195 8.58 -29.42 -10.89
C GLU A 195 8.82 -28.10 -10.13
N VAL A 196 7.75 -27.47 -9.63
CA VAL A 196 7.87 -26.24 -8.84
C VAL A 196 8.41 -26.57 -7.46
N VAL A 197 7.97 -27.68 -6.83
CA VAL A 197 8.52 -28.16 -5.55
C VAL A 197 10.02 -28.46 -5.68
N ASP A 198 10.44 -29.09 -6.78
CA ASP A 198 11.87 -29.32 -7.04
C ASP A 198 12.67 -28.02 -7.20
N ARG A 199 12.07 -26.99 -7.81
CA ARG A 199 12.69 -25.66 -7.90
C ARG A 199 12.79 -24.97 -6.54
N VAL A 200 11.82 -25.13 -5.67
CA VAL A 200 11.87 -24.67 -4.28
C VAL A 200 13.04 -25.31 -3.56
N ARG A 201 13.17 -26.66 -3.64
CA ARG A 201 14.29 -27.41 -3.03
C ARG A 201 15.64 -26.92 -3.54
N ALA A 202 15.75 -26.71 -4.86
CA ALA A 202 16.98 -26.19 -5.47
C ALA A 202 17.30 -24.75 -5.04
N ALA A 203 16.30 -23.88 -4.85
CA ALA A 203 16.49 -22.52 -4.39
C ALA A 203 16.99 -22.49 -2.93
N VAL A 204 16.36 -23.29 -2.05
CA VAL A 204 16.79 -23.39 -0.65
C VAL A 204 18.20 -24.01 -0.52
N ALA A 205 18.53 -24.99 -1.33
CA ALA A 205 19.90 -25.54 -1.37
C ALA A 205 20.96 -24.50 -1.76
N GLN A 206 20.57 -23.40 -2.42
CA GLN A 206 21.42 -22.24 -2.72
C GLN A 206 21.39 -21.17 -1.61
N GLY A 207 20.80 -21.47 -0.46
CA GLY A 207 20.66 -20.55 0.66
C GLY A 207 19.58 -19.47 0.48
N ARG A 208 18.67 -19.63 -0.48
CA ARG A 208 17.59 -18.68 -0.76
C ARG A 208 16.33 -19.03 0.04
N GLN A 209 15.53 -18.02 0.34
CA GLN A 209 14.23 -18.20 0.98
C GLN A 209 13.09 -18.10 -0.03
N VAL A 210 11.97 -18.74 0.29
CA VAL A 210 10.83 -18.89 -0.61
C VAL A 210 9.54 -18.47 0.08
N TYR A 211 8.70 -17.72 -0.62
CA TYR A 211 7.30 -17.52 -0.28
C TYR A 211 6.41 -18.47 -1.09
N TRP A 212 5.45 -19.10 -0.41
CA TRP A 212 4.38 -19.88 -1.03
C TRP A 212 3.02 -19.31 -0.61
N VAL A 213 2.29 -18.75 -1.55
CA VAL A 213 1.04 -18.03 -1.28
C VAL A 213 -0.14 -18.84 -1.75
N CYS A 214 -1.07 -19.09 -0.84
CA CYS A 214 -2.36 -19.73 -1.09
C CYS A 214 -3.46 -18.66 -1.25
N PRO A 215 -4.44 -18.86 -2.15
CA PRO A 215 -5.54 -17.92 -2.30
C PRO A 215 -6.47 -17.93 -1.08
N LEU A 216 -7.17 -16.82 -0.88
CA LEU A 216 -8.38 -16.78 -0.07
C LEU A 216 -9.56 -17.26 -0.92
N ILE A 217 -10.42 -18.08 -0.35
CA ILE A 217 -11.66 -18.54 -0.98
C ILE A 217 -12.78 -17.66 -0.45
N GLU A 218 -13.30 -16.74 -1.25
CA GLU A 218 -14.25 -15.67 -0.84
C GLU A 218 -15.53 -16.19 -0.15
N GLU A 219 -15.85 -17.48 -0.27
CA GLU A 219 -17.09 -18.05 0.27
C GLU A 219 -17.02 -18.43 1.76
N SER A 220 -15.84 -18.56 2.36
CA SER A 220 -15.71 -18.91 3.78
C SER A 220 -14.28 -18.74 4.31
N GLU A 221 -14.10 -17.85 5.29
CA GLU A 221 -12.83 -17.70 6.03
C GLU A 221 -12.32 -19.01 6.65
N THR A 222 -13.20 -20.00 6.83
CA THR A 222 -12.85 -21.31 7.37
C THR A 222 -12.18 -22.19 6.32
N LEU A 223 -12.65 -22.12 5.06
CA LEU A 223 -12.06 -22.84 3.93
C LEU A 223 -10.70 -22.25 3.53
N ASP A 224 -10.51 -20.95 3.65
CA ASP A 224 -9.23 -20.27 3.41
C ASP A 224 -8.14 -20.78 4.35
N LEU A 225 -8.49 -20.88 5.64
CA LEU A 225 -7.58 -21.38 6.66
C LEU A 225 -7.20 -22.83 6.36
N GLN A 226 -8.19 -23.67 6.03
CA GLN A 226 -7.96 -25.09 5.74
C GLN A 226 -7.04 -25.25 4.52
N THR A 227 -7.26 -24.48 3.44
CA THR A 227 -6.40 -24.51 2.25
C THR A 227 -4.94 -24.18 2.57
N ALA A 228 -4.68 -23.18 3.42
CA ALA A 228 -3.32 -22.82 3.80
C ALA A 228 -2.68 -23.87 4.72
N ILE A 229 -3.46 -24.49 5.62
CA ILE A 229 -2.99 -25.58 6.49
C ILE A 229 -2.67 -26.82 5.65
N ASP A 230 -3.57 -27.22 4.75
CA ASP A 230 -3.38 -28.38 3.87
C ASP A 230 -2.13 -28.19 2.98
N ALA A 231 -1.93 -27.00 2.43
CA ALA A 231 -0.73 -26.68 1.67
C ALA A 231 0.54 -26.73 2.54
N PHE A 232 0.48 -26.21 3.77
CA PHE A 232 1.59 -26.27 4.73
C PHE A 232 1.96 -27.71 5.08
N GLU A 233 0.98 -28.57 5.36
CA GLU A 233 1.19 -29.99 5.71
C GLU A 233 1.76 -30.75 4.51
N SER A 234 1.18 -30.58 3.31
CA SER A 234 1.67 -31.21 2.08
C SER A 234 3.10 -30.79 1.75
N LEU A 235 3.38 -29.49 1.75
CA LEU A 235 4.72 -28.97 1.47
C LEU A 235 5.74 -29.39 2.53
N SER A 236 5.35 -29.46 3.81
CA SER A 236 6.23 -29.93 4.88
C SER A 236 6.61 -31.40 4.69
N ALA A 237 5.68 -32.23 4.21
CA ALA A 237 5.94 -33.63 3.88
C ALA A 237 6.78 -33.76 2.60
N GLU A 238 6.44 -33.06 1.53
CA GLU A 238 7.14 -33.09 0.26
C GLU A 238 8.57 -32.52 0.35
N LEU A 239 8.77 -31.48 1.17
CA LEU A 239 10.03 -30.80 1.41
C LEU A 239 10.67 -31.20 2.73
N ALA A 240 10.56 -32.48 3.10
CA ALA A 240 11.14 -32.99 4.32
C ALA A 240 12.62 -32.56 4.48
N GLY A 241 12.96 -31.99 5.64
CA GLY A 241 14.27 -31.44 5.94
C GLY A 241 14.40 -29.91 5.73
N LEU A 242 13.40 -29.23 5.14
CA LEU A 242 13.33 -27.79 5.12
C LEU A 242 12.51 -27.25 6.29
N ARG A 243 12.86 -26.05 6.74
CA ARG A 243 12.17 -25.36 7.83
C ARG A 243 11.02 -24.56 7.26
N VAL A 244 9.80 -25.10 7.33
CA VAL A 244 8.59 -24.49 6.77
C VAL A 244 7.83 -23.77 7.87
N GLY A 245 7.44 -22.52 7.63
CA GLY A 245 6.55 -21.73 8.48
C GLY A 245 5.20 -21.49 7.85
N LEU A 246 4.19 -21.16 8.67
CA LEU A 246 2.84 -20.83 8.22
C LEU A 246 2.39 -19.49 8.81
N ILE A 247 1.83 -18.61 7.94
CA ILE A 247 1.16 -17.37 8.35
C ILE A 247 -0.20 -17.27 7.68
N HIS A 248 -1.25 -17.01 8.45
CA HIS A 248 -2.60 -16.78 7.96
C HIS A 248 -3.36 -15.71 8.77
N GLY A 249 -4.49 -15.24 8.26
CA GLY A 249 -5.25 -14.12 8.83
C GLY A 249 -5.65 -14.31 10.31
N ARG A 250 -5.98 -15.54 10.73
CA ARG A 250 -6.47 -15.86 12.09
C ARG A 250 -5.37 -16.07 13.13
N LEU A 251 -4.10 -16.13 12.75
CA LEU A 251 -3.04 -16.20 13.76
C LEU A 251 -3.07 -14.95 14.64
N PRO A 252 -2.83 -15.10 15.96
CA PRO A 252 -2.58 -13.94 16.83
C PRO A 252 -1.48 -13.05 16.30
N VAL A 253 -1.58 -11.74 16.53
CA VAL A 253 -0.60 -10.74 16.01
C VAL A 253 0.82 -11.11 16.46
N ALA A 254 1.01 -11.56 17.72
CA ALA A 254 2.31 -11.95 18.23
C ALA A 254 2.90 -13.17 17.51
N GLU A 255 2.08 -14.16 17.14
CA GLU A 255 2.53 -15.35 16.42
C GLU A 255 2.89 -15.00 14.95
N LYS A 256 2.10 -14.13 14.30
CA LYS A 256 2.42 -13.59 12.97
C LYS A 256 3.76 -12.88 12.98
N ALA A 257 3.98 -12.02 13.97
CA ALA A 257 5.23 -11.28 14.13
C ALA A 257 6.40 -12.24 14.36
N ALA A 258 6.25 -13.24 15.24
CA ALA A 258 7.29 -14.22 15.52
C ALA A 258 7.67 -15.05 14.29
N ALA A 259 6.68 -15.52 13.50
CA ALA A 259 6.92 -16.28 12.29
C ALA A 259 7.61 -15.42 11.20
N MET A 260 7.19 -14.16 11.05
CA MET A 260 7.87 -13.22 10.14
C MET A 260 9.30 -12.90 10.57
N ASP A 261 9.52 -12.64 11.86
CA ASP A 261 10.86 -12.37 12.39
C ASP A 261 11.79 -13.59 12.21
N ALA A 262 11.29 -14.81 12.44
CA ALA A 262 12.03 -16.05 12.17
C ALA A 262 12.38 -16.18 10.67
N PHE A 263 11.46 -15.83 9.78
CA PHE A 263 11.72 -15.84 8.35
C PHE A 263 12.74 -14.77 7.94
N VAL A 264 12.64 -13.55 8.47
CA VAL A 264 13.62 -12.47 8.23
C VAL A 264 15.03 -12.86 8.71
N ARG A 265 15.15 -13.55 9.87
CA ARG A 265 16.44 -14.04 10.39
C ARG A 265 16.98 -15.26 9.65
N GLY A 266 16.27 -15.81 8.66
CA GLY A 266 16.67 -17.01 7.94
C GLY A 266 16.53 -18.31 8.75
N GLU A 267 15.73 -18.29 9.80
CA GLU A 267 15.40 -19.50 10.60
C GLU A 267 14.34 -20.36 9.90
N LEU A 268 13.64 -19.82 8.91
CA LEU A 268 12.70 -20.52 8.03
C LEU A 268 13.21 -20.41 6.57
N ASP A 269 13.10 -21.53 5.86
CA ASP A 269 13.48 -21.64 4.45
C ASP A 269 12.32 -21.33 3.51
N LEU A 270 11.12 -21.76 3.90
CA LEU A 270 9.86 -21.58 3.18
C LEU A 270 8.82 -20.98 4.11
N LEU A 271 8.12 -19.95 3.64
CA LEU A 271 6.98 -19.38 4.34
C LEU A 271 5.71 -19.59 3.51
N VAL A 272 4.83 -20.47 4.01
CA VAL A 272 3.49 -20.64 3.47
C VAL A 272 2.58 -19.57 4.07
N ALA A 273 1.82 -18.89 3.22
CA ALA A 273 0.98 -17.79 3.68
C ALA A 273 -0.28 -17.63 2.84
N THR A 274 -1.31 -17.05 3.44
CA THR A 274 -2.43 -16.45 2.70
C THR A 274 -2.05 -15.03 2.23
N THR A 275 -2.99 -14.28 1.68
CA THR A 275 -2.78 -12.89 1.20
C THR A 275 -2.26 -11.92 2.29
N VAL A 276 -2.18 -12.33 3.55
CA VAL A 276 -1.65 -11.51 4.65
C VAL A 276 -0.25 -10.96 4.37
N ILE A 277 0.56 -11.64 3.55
CA ILE A 277 1.90 -11.15 3.15
C ILE A 277 1.87 -10.06 2.05
N GLU A 278 0.71 -9.68 1.53
CA GLU A 278 0.61 -8.46 0.71
C GLU A 278 1.13 -7.25 1.47
N VAL A 279 1.10 -7.31 2.82
CA VAL A 279 1.46 -6.24 3.72
C VAL A 279 2.87 -6.47 4.30
N GLY A 280 3.84 -5.85 3.76
CA GLY A 280 4.88 -5.05 4.34
C GLY A 280 6.25 -5.58 4.67
N VAL A 281 6.59 -6.83 4.93
CA VAL A 281 7.94 -7.15 5.43
C VAL A 281 8.96 -7.33 4.31
N ASP A 282 10.12 -6.68 4.48
CA ASP A 282 11.24 -6.74 3.54
C ASP A 282 12.17 -7.91 3.90
N VAL A 283 12.25 -8.92 3.02
CA VAL A 283 13.12 -10.08 3.18
C VAL A 283 14.05 -10.16 1.98
N PRO A 284 15.26 -9.56 2.04
CA PRO A 284 16.16 -9.48 0.90
C PRO A 284 16.59 -10.84 0.33
N ASN A 285 16.65 -11.87 1.18
CA ASN A 285 17.03 -13.22 0.79
C ASN A 285 15.90 -14.04 0.13
N ALA A 286 14.65 -13.56 0.21
CA ALA A 286 13.52 -14.19 -0.46
C ALA A 286 13.56 -13.88 -1.97
N SER A 287 13.94 -14.86 -2.78
CA SER A 287 14.14 -14.70 -4.22
C SER A 287 13.19 -15.54 -5.07
N LEU A 288 12.38 -16.40 -4.46
CA LEU A 288 11.35 -17.17 -5.13
C LEU A 288 10.00 -16.92 -4.49
N MET A 289 9.02 -16.56 -5.30
CA MET A 289 7.62 -16.44 -4.94
C MET A 289 6.83 -17.48 -5.73
N VAL A 290 6.08 -18.31 -5.07
CA VAL A 290 5.10 -19.22 -5.69
C VAL A 290 3.71 -18.77 -5.28
N ILE A 291 2.83 -18.52 -6.24
CA ILE A 291 1.43 -18.15 -6.00
C ILE A 291 0.55 -19.26 -6.55
N GLU A 292 -0.10 -19.96 -5.64
CA GLU A 292 -0.98 -21.08 -5.98
C GLU A 292 -2.38 -20.57 -6.37
N HIS A 293 -3.01 -21.23 -7.35
CA HIS A 293 -4.28 -20.77 -7.91
C HIS A 293 -4.28 -19.31 -8.34
N ALA A 294 -3.23 -18.89 -9.03
CA ALA A 294 -3.02 -17.50 -9.41
C ALA A 294 -4.17 -16.88 -10.22
N GLU A 295 -4.99 -17.71 -10.89
CA GLU A 295 -6.19 -17.30 -11.60
C GLU A 295 -7.27 -16.67 -10.71
N ARG A 296 -7.22 -16.92 -9.39
CA ARG A 296 -8.18 -16.39 -8.41
C ARG A 296 -7.82 -15.01 -7.89
N PHE A 297 -6.57 -14.60 -8.05
CA PHE A 297 -6.09 -13.31 -7.55
C PHE A 297 -6.43 -12.15 -8.49
N GLY A 298 -6.68 -10.98 -7.91
CA GLY A 298 -6.73 -9.73 -8.64
C GLY A 298 -5.35 -9.34 -9.19
N LEU A 299 -5.34 -8.54 -10.26
CA LEU A 299 -4.09 -8.14 -10.92
C LEU A 299 -3.20 -7.32 -9.99
N SER A 300 -3.79 -6.39 -9.24
CA SER A 300 -3.08 -5.59 -8.23
C SER A 300 -2.49 -6.46 -7.12
N GLN A 301 -3.20 -7.51 -6.66
CA GLN A 301 -2.70 -8.44 -5.65
C GLN A 301 -1.49 -9.23 -6.15
N LEU A 302 -1.59 -9.79 -7.38
CA LEU A 302 -0.47 -10.50 -8.01
C LEU A 302 0.77 -9.60 -8.13
N HIS A 303 0.57 -8.33 -8.49
CA HIS A 303 1.66 -7.37 -8.58
C HIS A 303 2.30 -7.06 -7.23
N GLN A 304 1.51 -6.84 -6.19
CA GLN A 304 2.00 -6.62 -4.82
C GLN A 304 2.78 -7.83 -4.29
N LEU A 305 2.26 -9.05 -4.49
CA LEU A 305 2.92 -10.29 -4.11
C LEU A 305 4.24 -10.48 -4.88
N ARG A 306 4.25 -10.28 -6.19
CA ARG A 306 5.48 -10.30 -7.00
C ARG A 306 6.53 -9.33 -6.46
N GLY A 307 6.11 -8.15 -6.02
CA GLY A 307 6.99 -7.13 -5.45
C GLY A 307 7.61 -7.49 -4.09
N ARG A 308 7.18 -8.60 -3.45
CA ARG A 308 7.79 -9.10 -2.19
C ARG A 308 9.12 -9.79 -2.39
N VAL A 309 9.43 -10.22 -3.60
CA VAL A 309 10.75 -10.73 -3.99
C VAL A 309 11.50 -9.72 -4.87
N GLY A 310 12.77 -9.95 -5.15
CA GLY A 310 13.58 -9.05 -5.95
C GLY A 310 14.15 -7.85 -5.16
N ARG A 311 14.34 -8.00 -3.85
CA ARG A 311 14.90 -6.96 -2.97
C ARG A 311 16.36 -7.17 -2.64
N GLY A 312 16.91 -8.34 -2.98
CA GLY A 312 18.33 -8.66 -2.88
C GLY A 312 19.04 -8.58 -4.24
N SER A 313 20.32 -8.92 -4.26
CA SER A 313 21.16 -8.96 -5.48
C SER A 313 20.90 -10.20 -6.35
N ALA A 314 20.25 -11.24 -5.81
CA ALA A 314 19.96 -12.46 -6.54
C ALA A 314 18.80 -12.29 -7.52
N GLN A 315 18.91 -12.93 -8.71
CA GLN A 315 17.80 -12.99 -9.66
C GLN A 315 16.59 -13.64 -9.00
N SER A 316 15.45 -12.94 -9.02
CA SER A 316 14.22 -13.38 -8.39
C SER A 316 13.19 -13.86 -9.41
N VAL A 317 12.40 -14.85 -9.00
CA VAL A 317 11.38 -15.49 -9.83
C VAL A 317 10.04 -15.48 -9.09
N CYS A 318 8.97 -15.14 -9.82
CA CYS A 318 7.58 -15.30 -9.39
C CYS A 318 6.91 -16.37 -10.25
N VAL A 319 6.53 -17.48 -9.64
CA VAL A 319 5.82 -18.58 -10.29
C VAL A 319 4.34 -18.44 -10.01
N LEU A 320 3.55 -18.29 -11.07
CA LEU A 320 2.09 -18.26 -11.02
C LEU A 320 1.57 -19.64 -11.40
N LEU A 321 1.21 -20.44 -10.39
CA LEU A 321 0.57 -21.74 -10.57
C LEU A 321 -0.92 -21.51 -10.84
N TYR A 322 -1.43 -22.08 -11.94
CA TYR A 322 -2.82 -21.93 -12.32
C TYR A 322 -3.47 -23.25 -12.73
N ARG A 323 -4.79 -23.33 -12.58
CA ARG A 323 -5.61 -24.50 -12.95
C ARG A 323 -6.49 -24.21 -14.16
N PRO A 324 -6.37 -24.96 -15.27
CA PRO A 324 -7.30 -24.87 -16.40
C PRO A 324 -8.69 -25.47 -16.05
N PRO A 325 -9.79 -25.02 -16.71
CA PRO A 325 -9.83 -23.98 -17.73
C PRO A 325 -9.82 -22.56 -17.12
N LEU A 326 -9.20 -21.61 -17.80
CA LEU A 326 -9.17 -20.20 -17.40
C LEU A 326 -10.35 -19.43 -18.01
N SER A 327 -11.00 -18.58 -17.21
CA SER A 327 -11.89 -17.56 -17.75
C SER A 327 -11.10 -16.55 -18.62
N ALA A 328 -11.80 -15.79 -19.48
CA ALA A 328 -11.18 -14.76 -20.30
C ALA A 328 -10.41 -13.72 -19.44
N ASN A 329 -11.03 -13.23 -18.37
CA ASN A 329 -10.42 -12.26 -17.45
C ASN A 329 -9.21 -12.84 -16.70
N ALA A 330 -9.27 -14.10 -16.24
CA ALA A 330 -8.14 -14.74 -15.58
C ALA A 330 -6.96 -14.91 -16.56
N ARG A 331 -7.23 -15.27 -17.81
CA ARG A 331 -6.20 -15.38 -18.85
C ARG A 331 -5.50 -14.04 -19.10
N GLU A 332 -6.26 -12.95 -19.24
CA GLU A 332 -5.70 -11.62 -19.47
C GLU A 332 -4.90 -11.12 -18.25
N ARG A 333 -5.36 -11.38 -17.02
CA ARG A 333 -4.60 -11.06 -15.81
C ARG A 333 -3.25 -11.78 -15.77
N LEU A 334 -3.24 -13.09 -15.96
CA LEU A 334 -2.00 -13.88 -15.95
C LEU A 334 -1.07 -13.47 -17.09
N LYS A 335 -1.61 -13.21 -18.28
CA LYS A 335 -0.87 -12.71 -19.43
C LYS A 335 -0.22 -11.36 -19.13
N THR A 336 -0.96 -10.43 -18.55
CA THR A 336 -0.43 -9.12 -18.13
C THR A 336 0.75 -9.29 -17.17
N MET A 337 0.62 -10.12 -16.15
CA MET A 337 1.71 -10.38 -15.19
C MET A 337 2.96 -10.99 -15.83
N TYR A 338 2.79 -11.77 -16.89
CA TYR A 338 3.89 -12.36 -17.65
C TYR A 338 4.58 -11.35 -18.57
N GLU A 339 3.80 -10.46 -19.23
CA GLU A 339 4.29 -9.52 -20.24
C GLU A 339 4.99 -8.30 -19.66
N THR A 340 4.57 -7.83 -18.48
CA THR A 340 5.10 -6.60 -17.89
C THR A 340 5.48 -6.72 -16.42
N THR A 341 6.54 -6.02 -16.05
CA THR A 341 6.93 -5.76 -14.66
C THR A 341 6.56 -4.36 -14.21
N ASP A 342 6.12 -3.49 -15.11
CA ASP A 342 5.72 -2.11 -14.83
C ASP A 342 4.38 -2.08 -14.07
N GLY A 343 4.41 -1.56 -12.85
CA GLY A 343 3.23 -1.46 -11.98
C GLY A 343 2.17 -0.51 -12.53
N PHE A 344 2.55 0.54 -13.26
CA PHE A 344 1.59 1.48 -13.86
C PHE A 344 0.84 0.83 -15.02
N GLU A 345 1.52 0.05 -15.86
CA GLU A 345 0.88 -0.71 -16.93
C GLU A 345 -0.03 -1.81 -16.36
N VAL A 346 0.39 -2.48 -15.28
CA VAL A 346 -0.45 -3.45 -14.56
C VAL A 346 -1.72 -2.77 -14.05
N ALA A 347 -1.62 -1.62 -13.42
CA ALA A 347 -2.77 -0.88 -12.89
C ALA A 347 -3.70 -0.38 -14.00
N ARG A 348 -3.15 0.08 -15.12
CA ARG A 348 -3.93 0.49 -16.29
C ARG A 348 -4.74 -0.68 -16.84
N ARG A 349 -4.13 -1.85 -17.00
CA ARG A 349 -4.82 -3.05 -17.47
C ARG A 349 -5.84 -3.59 -16.44
N ASP A 350 -5.57 -3.46 -15.14
CA ASP A 350 -6.54 -3.85 -14.09
C ASP A 350 -7.81 -3.00 -14.17
N LEU A 351 -7.65 -1.68 -14.41
CA LEU A 351 -8.76 -0.76 -14.63
C LEU A 351 -9.61 -1.16 -15.84
N LEU A 352 -8.97 -1.47 -16.98
CA LEU A 352 -9.66 -1.91 -18.20
C LEU A 352 -10.44 -3.22 -18.01
N LEU A 353 -9.86 -4.17 -17.24
CA LEU A 353 -10.49 -5.46 -16.98
C LEU A 353 -11.69 -5.38 -16.02
N ARG A 354 -11.64 -4.49 -15.03
CA ARG A 354 -12.72 -4.31 -14.03
C ARG A 354 -13.77 -3.30 -14.48
N GLY A 355 -13.37 -2.37 -15.33
CA GLY A 355 -14.13 -1.18 -15.63
C GLY A 355 -14.09 -0.12 -14.50
N PRO A 356 -14.28 1.17 -14.83
CA PRO A 356 -14.15 2.27 -13.87
C PRO A 356 -15.13 2.20 -12.70
N GLY A 357 -16.32 1.61 -12.90
CA GLY A 357 -17.35 1.51 -11.86
C GLY A 357 -17.03 0.54 -10.72
N GLU A 358 -16.33 -0.56 -10.99
CA GLU A 358 -15.98 -1.55 -9.98
C GLU A 358 -14.74 -1.16 -9.19
N PHE A 359 -13.78 -0.51 -9.86
CA PHE A 359 -12.54 -0.02 -9.23
C PHE A 359 -12.81 1.02 -8.12
N LEU A 360 -13.88 1.78 -8.25
CA LEU A 360 -14.22 2.89 -7.36
C LEU A 360 -15.19 2.53 -6.26
N GLY A 361 -15.63 1.28 -6.17
CA GLY A 361 -16.69 0.91 -5.25
C GLY A 361 -18.03 1.60 -5.60
N ALA A 362 -18.18 2.09 -6.84
CA ALA A 362 -19.38 2.81 -7.29
C ALA A 362 -20.66 1.97 -7.19
N ARG A 363 -20.55 0.64 -7.09
CA ARG A 363 -21.67 -0.23 -6.72
C ARG A 363 -22.17 0.02 -5.29
N GLN A 364 -21.35 0.58 -4.39
CA GLN A 364 -21.78 0.93 -3.03
C GLN A 364 -22.41 2.31 -2.95
N SER A 365 -22.10 3.24 -3.88
CA SER A 365 -22.62 4.61 -3.88
C SER A 365 -23.76 4.86 -4.87
N GLY A 366 -24.00 3.95 -5.81
CA GLY A 366 -25.17 4.01 -6.73
C GLY A 366 -25.21 5.19 -7.71
N LEU A 367 -24.14 5.97 -7.85
CA LEU A 367 -24.16 7.22 -8.61
C LEU A 367 -23.06 7.24 -9.68
N ALA A 368 -23.47 7.43 -10.95
CA ALA A 368 -22.55 7.85 -12.00
C ALA A 368 -22.07 9.29 -11.68
N LEU A 369 -20.80 9.44 -11.31
CA LEU A 369 -20.19 10.73 -10.95
C LEU A 369 -20.17 11.70 -12.14
N LEU A 370 -20.00 11.20 -13.35
CA LEU A 370 -19.98 11.98 -14.58
C LEU A 370 -21.25 11.74 -15.40
N ARG A 371 -21.86 12.83 -15.89
CA ARG A 371 -23.12 12.75 -16.68
C ARG A 371 -22.88 12.41 -18.14
N PHE A 372 -21.77 12.87 -18.72
CA PHE A 372 -21.50 12.82 -20.16
C PHE A 372 -20.11 12.32 -20.49
N ALA A 373 -19.12 12.58 -19.63
CA ALA A 373 -17.74 12.22 -19.88
C ALA A 373 -17.50 10.74 -19.51
N ASP A 374 -16.70 10.09 -20.34
CA ASP A 374 -16.15 8.76 -20.10
C ASP A 374 -14.65 8.89 -19.92
N LEU A 375 -14.14 8.53 -18.74
CA LEU A 375 -12.73 8.74 -18.36
C LEU A 375 -11.71 7.95 -19.20
N GLU A 376 -12.16 6.90 -19.88
CA GLU A 376 -11.30 6.15 -20.80
C GLU A 376 -11.25 6.83 -22.17
N ARG A 377 -12.42 7.18 -22.69
CA ARG A 377 -12.56 7.79 -24.02
C ARG A 377 -12.05 9.22 -24.02
N ASP A 378 -12.33 9.97 -22.96
CA ASP A 378 -12.10 11.40 -22.84
C ASP A 378 -10.89 11.72 -21.93
N ALA A 379 -9.93 10.77 -21.80
CA ALA A 379 -8.76 10.89 -20.89
C ALA A 379 -7.87 12.11 -21.21
N ASP A 380 -7.78 12.51 -22.47
CA ASP A 380 -7.05 13.68 -22.94
C ASP A 380 -7.67 15.01 -22.49
N LEU A 381 -8.98 15.01 -22.17
CA LEU A 381 -9.67 16.20 -21.67
C LEU A 381 -9.47 16.44 -20.17
N VAL A 382 -8.95 15.47 -19.42
CA VAL A 382 -8.80 15.58 -17.96
C VAL A 382 -7.80 16.69 -17.58
N ASP A 383 -6.65 16.75 -18.25
CA ASP A 383 -5.64 17.79 -18.01
C ASP A 383 -6.18 19.18 -18.39
N ALA A 384 -6.93 19.30 -19.49
CA ALA A 384 -7.57 20.54 -19.89
C ALA A 384 -8.64 21.00 -18.89
N ALA A 385 -9.46 20.07 -18.42
CA ALA A 385 -10.49 20.35 -17.41
C ALA A 385 -9.89 20.87 -16.10
N ARG A 386 -8.73 20.35 -15.68
CA ARG A 386 -8.01 20.84 -14.50
C ARG A 386 -7.52 22.27 -14.67
N ILE A 387 -6.88 22.56 -15.81
CA ILE A 387 -6.42 23.93 -16.12
C ILE A 387 -7.58 24.93 -16.08
N GLU A 388 -8.72 24.56 -16.65
CA GLU A 388 -9.91 25.41 -16.63
C GLU A 388 -10.50 25.54 -15.23
N ALA A 389 -10.50 24.47 -14.40
CA ALA A 389 -10.94 24.53 -13.01
C ALA A 389 -10.06 25.47 -12.18
N ASP A 390 -8.71 25.34 -12.30
CA ASP A 390 -7.76 26.23 -11.61
C ASP A 390 -7.95 27.70 -12.04
N ALA A 391 -8.16 27.95 -13.33
CA ALA A 391 -8.46 29.29 -13.85
C ALA A 391 -9.82 29.84 -13.34
N MET A 392 -10.81 28.96 -13.20
CA MET A 392 -12.11 29.32 -12.64
C MET A 392 -12.03 29.65 -11.16
N LEU A 393 -11.26 28.89 -10.37
CA LEU A 393 -11.03 29.12 -8.93
C LEU A 393 -10.25 30.41 -8.68
N ALA A 394 -9.33 30.78 -9.58
CA ALA A 394 -8.62 32.05 -9.50
C ALA A 394 -9.49 33.27 -9.92
N GLY A 395 -10.68 33.03 -10.45
CA GLY A 395 -11.61 34.04 -10.92
C GLY A 395 -12.67 34.44 -9.88
N PRO A 396 -13.72 35.17 -10.31
CA PRO A 396 -14.83 35.57 -9.42
C PRO A 396 -15.58 34.36 -8.85
N THR A 397 -15.82 34.37 -7.54
CA THR A 397 -16.49 33.29 -6.79
C THR A 397 -17.89 32.95 -7.34
N GLU A 398 -18.61 33.98 -7.84
CA GLU A 398 -19.94 33.82 -8.42
C GLU A 398 -19.97 32.86 -9.62
N ARG A 399 -18.87 32.78 -10.39
CA ARG A 399 -18.76 31.83 -11.51
C ARG A 399 -18.60 30.39 -11.00
N VAL A 400 -17.83 30.22 -9.93
CA VAL A 400 -17.63 28.92 -9.26
C VAL A 400 -18.97 28.45 -8.69
N ASP A 401 -19.66 29.31 -7.94
CA ASP A 401 -20.95 28.99 -7.31
C ASP A 401 -22.02 28.63 -8.37
N ALA A 402 -22.09 29.39 -9.46
CA ALA A 402 -23.01 29.10 -10.55
C ALA A 402 -22.70 27.76 -11.23
N HIS A 403 -21.41 27.42 -11.40
CA HIS A 403 -20.97 26.13 -11.95
C HIS A 403 -21.35 24.98 -11.02
N LEU A 404 -21.05 25.09 -9.73
CA LEU A 404 -21.38 24.09 -8.72
C LEU A 404 -22.90 23.90 -8.59
N ALA A 405 -23.66 24.97 -8.53
CA ALA A 405 -25.13 24.91 -8.48
C ALA A 405 -25.73 24.20 -9.71
N ARG A 406 -25.17 24.43 -10.90
CA ARG A 406 -25.61 23.79 -12.15
C ARG A 406 -25.36 22.29 -12.18
N TRP A 407 -24.18 21.85 -11.69
CA TRP A 407 -23.71 20.47 -11.89
C TRP A 407 -23.85 19.58 -10.67
N LEU A 408 -23.87 20.17 -9.44
CA LEU A 408 -23.92 19.45 -8.16
C LEU A 408 -25.24 19.67 -7.40
N ALA A 409 -26.19 20.46 -7.93
CA ALA A 409 -27.47 20.71 -7.25
C ALA A 409 -28.14 19.40 -6.79
N GLY A 410 -28.40 19.28 -5.46
CA GLY A 410 -28.87 18.06 -4.82
C GLY A 410 -27.85 16.99 -4.51
N ARG A 411 -26.55 17.29 -4.65
CA ARG A 411 -25.42 16.39 -4.37
C ARG A 411 -24.39 17.03 -3.45
N GLU A 412 -24.78 17.99 -2.64
CA GLU A 412 -23.89 18.78 -1.75
C GLU A 412 -23.17 17.92 -0.69
N GLU A 413 -23.70 16.75 -0.36
CA GLU A 413 -23.07 15.81 0.54
C GLU A 413 -21.72 15.29 0.00
N PHE A 414 -21.52 15.29 -1.32
CA PHE A 414 -20.26 14.86 -1.94
C PHE A 414 -19.14 15.91 -1.86
N LEU A 415 -19.48 17.17 -1.56
CA LEU A 415 -18.48 18.23 -1.32
C LEU A 415 -17.85 18.12 0.09
N LYS A 416 -18.43 17.30 0.97
CA LYS A 416 -17.98 17.12 2.36
C LYS A 416 -17.21 15.82 2.58
N ALA A 417 -17.16 14.93 1.58
CA ALA A 417 -16.45 13.64 1.59
C ALA A 417 -15.12 13.71 0.86
#